data_1a80cec80d1d359cf7374789d35fb096
#
_entry.id   1a80cec80d1d359cf7374789d35fb096
#
_cell.length_a   1.000
_cell.length_b   1.000
_cell.length_c   1.000
_cell.angle_alpha   90.00
_cell.angle_beta   90.00
_cell.angle_gamma   90.00
#
_symmetry.space_group_name_H-M   'P 1'
#
loop_
_entity.id
_entity.type
_entity.pdbx_description
1 polymer ?
#
loop_
_entity_poly.entity_id
_entity_poly.type
_entity_poly.pdbx_seq_one_letter_code
_entity_poly.pdbx_strand_id
1 'polypeptide(L)'
;MPRKKPTPRPVPPLSSSAFEQGWSSPRAARSAPPTVSGRWLLIASSIALVAAAACAWLTLCLLFWQGSWQLLYHPTSAVARTPASAGLPFDPVAFATTEAGVPRLRGWWIPAAPDAHYSRFTVLYLHSRTGNLGDTVDALAALHNLGVNVLAFDYRGYGQSQFAHPSEARWIEDADWALKYLTATRHVPAGAIILDGRDLGANLAIEVAAAHPDLAGVVLESPLESPVNAIFNDPRARLIPAHLLVRDRFNADQAGNPLLIPSLWLVAEPESSKPAFQSPHPAGYDRITAQKMLVWLKPSPAPSQPFADAYTRWLDDLPTRPGTP
;
A
#
# COMPACT_ATOMS: atom_id res chain seq x y z
N MET A 1 -7.93 56.06 -107.74
CA MET A 1 -8.08 57.20 -106.81
C MET A 1 -7.46 56.88 -105.50
N PRO A 2 -6.37 57.51 -105.07
CA PRO A 2 -5.65 57.18 -103.81
C PRO A 2 -6.26 57.97 -102.66
N ARG A 3 -6.50 57.24 -101.54
CA ARG A 3 -7.00 57.80 -100.27
C ARG A 3 -5.87 58.58 -99.55
N LYS A 4 -6.13 59.87 -99.31
CA LYS A 4 -5.30 60.75 -98.50
C LYS A 4 -5.16 60.23 -97.05
N LYS A 5 -3.93 60.15 -96.58
CA LYS A 5 -3.59 59.91 -95.14
C LYS A 5 -3.93 61.19 -94.36
N PRO A 6 -4.51 61.07 -93.17
CA PRO A 6 -4.70 62.22 -92.29
C PRO A 6 -3.36 62.63 -91.62
N THR A 7 -3.14 63.91 -91.57
CA THR A 7 -2.00 64.54 -90.86
C THR A 7 -2.15 64.46 -89.37
N PRO A 8 -1.08 64.17 -88.59
CA PRO A 8 -1.11 64.14 -87.11
C PRO A 8 -1.25 65.57 -86.55
N ARG A 9 -2.13 65.72 -85.56
CA ARG A 9 -2.26 66.94 -84.75
C ARG A 9 -1.05 67.16 -83.90
N PRO A 10 -0.60 68.38 -83.68
CA PRO A 10 0.52 68.70 -82.82
C PRO A 10 0.08 68.52 -81.34
N VAL A 11 0.92 67.84 -80.59
CA VAL A 11 0.79 67.63 -79.10
C VAL A 11 1.20 68.93 -78.44
N PRO A 12 0.42 69.48 -77.50
CA PRO A 12 0.81 70.65 -76.76
C PRO A 12 1.98 70.31 -75.82
N PRO A 13 2.87 71.23 -75.53
CA PRO A 13 4.02 71.02 -74.66
C PRO A 13 3.54 70.80 -73.19
N LEU A 14 4.02 69.72 -72.58
CA LEU A 14 3.81 69.45 -71.18
C LEU A 14 4.45 70.57 -70.33
N SER A 15 3.62 71.31 -69.57
CA SER A 15 4.10 72.34 -68.64
C SER A 15 4.94 71.67 -67.51
N SER A 16 6.13 72.19 -67.31
CA SER A 16 7.08 71.77 -66.33
C SER A 16 6.64 71.92 -64.84
N SER A 17 5.41 72.38 -64.59
CA SER A 17 4.86 72.60 -63.24
C SER A 17 4.20 71.38 -62.58
N ALA A 18 4.09 70.25 -63.34
CA ALA A 18 3.48 69.03 -62.77
C ALA A 18 4.50 68.04 -62.11
N PHE A 19 5.79 68.39 -62.19
CA PHE A 19 6.82 67.44 -61.64
C PHE A 19 7.33 67.81 -60.24
N GLU A 20 6.84 68.92 -59.65
CA GLU A 20 7.27 69.31 -58.27
C GLU A 20 6.28 68.98 -57.12
N GLN A 21 5.17 68.33 -57.48
CA GLN A 21 4.40 67.70 -56.41
C GLN A 21 5.05 66.37 -55.99
N GLY A 22 6.09 66.49 -55.13
CA GLY A 22 6.72 65.34 -54.54
C GLY A 22 5.69 64.43 -53.89
N TRP A 23 5.69 63.16 -54.31
CA TRP A 23 5.02 62.11 -53.64
C TRP A 23 5.54 62.03 -52.17
N SER A 24 4.95 62.80 -51.26
CA SER A 24 5.07 62.54 -49.82
C SER A 24 4.32 61.26 -49.53
N SER A 25 5.02 60.14 -49.62
CA SER A 25 4.53 58.87 -49.06
C SER A 25 4.07 59.18 -47.65
N PRO A 26 2.84 58.83 -47.27
CA PRO A 26 2.49 58.94 -45.82
C PRO A 26 3.46 58.05 -45.08
N ARG A 27 4.43 58.63 -44.36
CA ARG A 27 5.20 57.93 -43.36
C ARG A 27 4.17 57.30 -42.44
N ALA A 28 3.97 55.96 -42.56
CA ALA A 28 3.22 55.21 -41.60
C ALA A 28 3.80 55.61 -40.21
N ALA A 29 3.00 56.28 -39.42
CA ALA A 29 3.35 56.58 -38.07
C ALA A 29 3.71 55.26 -37.40
N ARG A 30 5.00 55.00 -37.20
CA ARG A 30 5.42 53.85 -36.35
C ARG A 30 4.75 54.10 -35.02
N SER A 31 3.68 53.35 -34.74
CA SER A 31 3.07 53.31 -33.42
C SER A 31 4.20 52.98 -32.43
N ALA A 32 4.44 53.84 -31.49
CA ALA A 32 5.41 53.57 -30.43
C ALA A 32 5.09 52.17 -29.84
N PRO A 33 6.09 51.31 -29.62
CA PRO A 33 5.85 50.02 -29.01
C PRO A 33 5.04 50.22 -27.72
N PRO A 34 4.05 49.35 -27.41
CA PRO A 34 3.23 49.51 -26.23
C PRO A 34 4.16 49.48 -24.99
N THR A 35 4.22 50.60 -24.30
CA THR A 35 4.99 50.72 -23.05
C THR A 35 4.22 50.01 -21.94
N VAL A 36 4.69 48.82 -21.54
CA VAL A 36 4.13 48.07 -20.41
C VAL A 36 4.48 48.82 -19.13
N SER A 37 3.48 49.21 -18.34
CA SER A 37 3.72 49.91 -17.05
C SER A 37 4.48 48.99 -16.10
N GLY A 38 5.48 49.56 -15.35
CA GLY A 38 6.24 48.79 -14.36
C GLY A 38 5.36 48.11 -13.30
N ARG A 39 4.23 48.75 -12.94
CA ARG A 39 3.24 48.18 -12.02
C ARG A 39 2.57 46.94 -12.59
N TRP A 40 2.24 46.92 -13.88
CA TRP A 40 1.67 45.75 -14.56
C TRP A 40 2.68 44.59 -14.58
N LEU A 41 3.96 44.87 -14.88
CA LEU A 41 5.03 43.87 -14.83
C LEU A 41 5.17 43.22 -13.45
N LEU A 42 5.16 44.04 -12.39
CA LEU A 42 5.23 43.55 -11.02
C LEU A 42 4.04 42.65 -10.66
N ILE A 43 2.82 43.05 -11.04
CA ILE A 43 1.62 42.24 -10.81
C ILE A 43 1.69 40.93 -11.59
N ALA A 44 2.02 40.99 -12.88
CA ALA A 44 2.13 39.81 -13.72
C ALA A 44 3.21 38.83 -13.22
N SER A 45 4.37 39.35 -12.81
CA SER A 45 5.46 38.56 -12.24
C SER A 45 5.06 37.94 -10.89
N SER A 46 4.35 38.67 -10.05
CA SER A 46 3.83 38.15 -8.76
C SER A 46 2.82 37.03 -8.98
N ILE A 47 1.88 37.19 -9.93
CA ILE A 47 0.92 36.13 -10.28
C ILE A 47 1.62 34.91 -10.84
N ALA A 48 2.61 35.11 -11.73
CA ALA A 48 3.39 34.00 -12.28
C ALA A 48 4.17 33.24 -11.19
N LEU A 49 4.77 33.98 -10.25
CA LEU A 49 5.48 33.38 -9.11
C LEU A 49 4.55 32.56 -8.20
N VAL A 50 3.39 33.14 -7.86
CA VAL A 50 2.37 32.43 -7.04
C VAL A 50 1.85 31.19 -7.78
N ALA A 51 1.57 31.30 -9.07
CA ALA A 51 1.15 30.16 -9.89
C ALA A 51 2.23 29.06 -9.96
N ALA A 52 3.48 29.43 -10.15
CA ALA A 52 4.61 28.49 -10.15
C ALA A 52 4.77 27.80 -8.79
N ALA A 53 4.67 28.55 -7.68
CA ALA A 53 4.73 27.99 -6.34
C ALA A 53 3.56 27.04 -6.06
N ALA A 54 2.34 27.38 -6.48
CA ALA A 54 1.16 26.52 -6.38
C ALA A 54 1.32 25.24 -7.18
N CYS A 55 1.81 25.33 -8.43
CA CYS A 55 2.09 24.15 -9.26
C CYS A 55 3.16 23.25 -8.63
N ALA A 56 4.24 23.82 -8.11
CA ALA A 56 5.29 23.08 -7.44
C ALA A 56 4.76 22.35 -6.19
N TRP A 57 3.93 23.03 -5.39
CA TRP A 57 3.31 22.43 -4.21
C TRP A 57 2.32 21.33 -4.57
N LEU A 58 1.48 21.52 -5.58
CA LEU A 58 0.57 20.47 -6.07
C LEU A 58 1.32 19.27 -6.61
N THR A 59 2.43 19.51 -7.32
CA THR A 59 3.31 18.43 -7.80
C THR A 59 3.90 17.65 -6.61
N LEU A 60 4.36 18.34 -5.56
CA LEU A 60 4.83 17.70 -4.34
C LEU A 60 3.75 16.85 -3.67
N CYS A 61 2.53 17.37 -3.57
CA CYS A 61 1.37 16.61 -3.06
C CYS A 61 1.10 15.36 -3.90
N LEU A 62 1.13 15.45 -5.22
CA LEU A 62 0.91 14.34 -6.13
C LEU A 62 2.01 13.28 -6.00
N LEU A 63 3.27 13.69 -5.99
CA LEU A 63 4.40 12.77 -5.83
C LEU A 63 4.36 12.06 -4.46
N PHE A 64 4.01 12.77 -3.41
CA PHE A 64 3.84 12.17 -2.09
C PHE A 64 2.69 11.17 -2.08
N TRP A 65 1.53 11.55 -2.61
CA TRP A 65 0.36 10.66 -2.70
C TRP A 65 0.69 9.38 -3.48
N GLN A 66 1.45 9.49 -4.57
CA GLN A 66 1.85 8.35 -5.40
C GLN A 66 2.94 7.49 -4.74
N GLY A 67 3.85 8.11 -3.97
CA GLY A 67 5.03 7.43 -3.41
C GLY A 67 4.93 7.10 -1.92
N SER A 68 3.89 7.54 -1.20
CA SER A 68 3.75 7.36 0.25
C SER A 68 3.70 5.89 0.70
N TRP A 69 3.23 4.98 -0.16
CA TRP A 69 3.25 3.55 0.11
C TRP A 69 4.65 3.02 0.42
N GLN A 70 5.72 3.56 -0.21
CA GLN A 70 7.11 3.15 0.03
C GLN A 70 7.63 3.48 1.44
N LEU A 71 6.93 4.35 2.16
CA LEU A 71 7.26 4.65 3.56
C LEU A 71 6.68 3.61 4.53
N LEU A 72 5.65 2.91 4.11
CA LEU A 72 4.98 1.90 4.91
C LEU A 72 5.37 0.48 4.51
N TYR A 73 5.42 0.19 3.21
CA TYR A 73 5.68 -1.14 2.69
C TYR A 73 7.09 -1.24 2.09
N HIS A 74 7.78 -2.31 2.40
CA HIS A 74 9.15 -2.56 1.92
C HIS A 74 9.26 -3.95 1.28
N PRO A 75 8.55 -4.19 0.15
CA PRO A 75 8.54 -5.49 -0.49
C PRO A 75 9.89 -5.82 -1.13
N THR A 76 10.25 -7.10 -1.11
CA THR A 76 11.35 -7.66 -1.89
C THR A 76 10.80 -8.73 -2.84
N SER A 77 11.36 -8.82 -4.06
CA SER A 77 10.93 -9.80 -5.06
C SER A 77 11.72 -11.11 -5.03
N ALA A 78 12.98 -11.05 -4.58
CA ALA A 78 13.87 -12.22 -4.56
C ALA A 78 13.58 -13.08 -3.33
N VAL A 79 13.01 -14.27 -3.52
CA VAL A 79 12.78 -15.26 -2.46
C VAL A 79 14.05 -16.06 -2.26
N ALA A 80 14.80 -15.77 -1.20
CA ALA A 80 16.12 -16.36 -0.93
C ALA A 80 16.03 -17.76 -0.28
N ARG A 81 14.98 -18.04 0.48
CA ARG A 81 14.77 -19.29 1.22
C ARG A 81 13.39 -19.85 0.91
N THR A 82 13.26 -21.18 1.03
CA THR A 82 11.97 -21.88 0.95
C THR A 82 11.81 -22.77 2.18
N PRO A 83 10.63 -23.29 2.50
CA PRO A 83 10.44 -24.21 3.62
C PRO A 83 11.37 -25.42 3.58
N ALA A 84 11.81 -25.88 2.39
CA ALA A 84 12.80 -26.94 2.25
C ALA A 84 14.14 -26.62 2.96
N SER A 85 14.53 -25.35 3.03
CA SER A 85 15.76 -24.94 3.73
C SER A 85 15.72 -25.19 5.24
N ALA A 86 14.51 -25.33 5.81
CA ALA A 86 14.26 -25.71 7.19
C ALA A 86 13.81 -27.19 7.33
N GLY A 87 13.91 -27.98 6.26
CA GLY A 87 13.49 -29.39 6.26
C GLY A 87 11.97 -29.61 6.32
N LEU A 88 11.17 -28.58 6.03
CA LEU A 88 9.71 -28.69 6.08
C LEU A 88 9.14 -29.28 4.78
N PRO A 89 8.15 -30.20 4.88
CA PRO A 89 7.35 -30.58 3.74
C PRO A 89 6.49 -29.39 3.31
N PHE A 90 6.40 -29.11 2.01
CA PHE A 90 5.52 -28.05 1.50
C PHE A 90 5.14 -28.28 0.07
N ASP A 91 3.96 -27.76 -0.30
CA ASP A 91 3.50 -27.65 -1.68
C ASP A 91 3.50 -26.19 -2.09
N PRO A 92 4.14 -25.78 -3.20
CA PRO A 92 3.96 -24.47 -3.75
C PRO A 92 2.52 -24.32 -4.25
N VAL A 93 1.85 -23.24 -3.88
CA VAL A 93 0.46 -22.98 -4.24
C VAL A 93 0.35 -21.65 -5.02
N ALA A 94 -0.66 -21.59 -5.89
CA ALA A 94 -0.97 -20.41 -6.69
C ALA A 94 -2.49 -20.30 -6.80
N PHE A 95 -3.05 -19.13 -6.51
CA PHE A 95 -4.50 -18.92 -6.42
C PHE A 95 -4.89 -17.47 -6.77
N ALA A 96 -6.19 -17.14 -6.64
CA ALA A 96 -6.76 -15.86 -7.06
C ALA A 96 -6.51 -15.58 -8.55
N THR A 97 -6.88 -16.54 -9.41
CA THR A 97 -6.64 -16.46 -10.86
C THR A 97 -7.43 -15.33 -11.51
N THR A 98 -6.79 -14.64 -12.47
CA THR A 98 -7.44 -13.70 -13.36
C THR A 98 -8.39 -14.43 -14.32
N GLU A 99 -9.22 -13.69 -15.09
CA GLU A 99 -10.04 -14.26 -16.17
C GLU A 99 -9.20 -15.02 -17.21
N ALA A 100 -7.96 -14.61 -17.41
CA ALA A 100 -7.01 -15.30 -18.29
C ALA A 100 -6.33 -16.54 -17.65
N GLY A 101 -6.74 -16.94 -16.44
CA GLY A 101 -6.19 -18.09 -15.74
C GLY A 101 -4.81 -17.86 -15.08
N VAL A 102 -4.30 -16.63 -15.07
CA VAL A 102 -3.02 -16.30 -14.44
C VAL A 102 -3.21 -16.10 -12.94
N PRO A 103 -2.48 -16.82 -12.06
CA PRO A 103 -2.59 -16.66 -10.63
C PRO A 103 -1.98 -15.31 -10.20
N ARG A 104 -2.67 -14.62 -9.30
CA ARG A 104 -2.22 -13.34 -8.71
C ARG A 104 -1.37 -13.54 -7.48
N LEU A 105 -1.68 -14.59 -6.70
CA LEU A 105 -1.01 -14.89 -5.44
C LEU A 105 -0.25 -16.21 -5.53
N ARG A 106 0.93 -16.23 -4.92
CA ARG A 106 1.79 -17.40 -4.78
C ARG A 106 2.14 -17.58 -3.32
N GLY A 107 2.24 -18.84 -2.90
CA GLY A 107 2.51 -19.16 -1.51
C GLY A 107 2.92 -20.59 -1.31
N TRP A 108 2.90 -21.03 -0.07
CA TRP A 108 3.26 -22.36 0.37
C TRP A 108 2.17 -22.93 1.27
N TRP A 109 1.78 -24.16 0.97
CA TRP A 109 1.00 -24.99 1.87
C TRP A 109 1.95 -25.94 2.59
N ILE A 110 1.97 -25.89 3.91
CA ILE A 110 2.79 -26.72 4.77
C ILE A 110 1.84 -27.58 5.59
N PRO A 111 1.67 -28.89 5.25
CA PRO A 111 0.77 -29.77 5.99
C PRO A 111 1.34 -30.09 7.36
N ALA A 112 0.48 -30.19 8.37
CA ALA A 112 0.84 -30.77 9.66
C ALA A 112 1.20 -32.27 9.50
N ALA A 113 1.97 -32.80 10.44
CA ALA A 113 2.13 -34.25 10.53
C ALA A 113 0.74 -34.90 10.79
N PRO A 114 0.44 -36.09 10.19
CA PRO A 114 -0.89 -36.70 10.28
C PRO A 114 -1.39 -36.92 11.72
N ASP A 115 -0.48 -37.27 12.63
CA ASP A 115 -0.80 -37.57 14.03
C ASP A 115 -0.62 -36.35 14.97
N ALA A 116 -0.38 -35.17 14.41
CA ALA A 116 -0.17 -33.97 15.21
C ALA A 116 -1.44 -33.56 15.96
N HIS A 117 -1.29 -33.22 17.24
CA HIS A 117 -2.41 -32.89 18.13
C HIS A 117 -3.28 -31.76 17.62
N TYR A 118 -2.68 -30.76 16.99
CA TYR A 118 -3.38 -29.58 16.46
C TYR A 118 -3.60 -29.61 14.95
N SER A 119 -3.45 -30.79 14.29
CA SER A 119 -3.61 -30.95 12.84
C SER A 119 -5.00 -30.55 12.30
N ARG A 120 -6.01 -30.47 13.20
CA ARG A 120 -7.33 -29.94 12.89
C ARG A 120 -7.32 -28.44 12.54
N PHE A 121 -6.35 -27.68 13.02
CA PHE A 121 -6.23 -26.26 12.77
C PHE A 121 -5.35 -25.97 11.55
N THR A 122 -5.72 -24.90 10.87
CA THR A 122 -4.96 -24.34 9.76
C THR A 122 -4.66 -22.87 10.05
N VAL A 123 -3.39 -22.52 10.11
CA VAL A 123 -2.95 -21.14 10.24
C VAL A 123 -2.83 -20.51 8.86
N LEU A 124 -3.53 -19.39 8.64
CA LEU A 124 -3.27 -18.46 7.54
C LEU A 124 -2.28 -17.42 8.03
N TYR A 125 -1.02 -17.55 7.58
CA TYR A 125 0.07 -16.67 8.01
C TYR A 125 0.13 -15.41 7.15
N LEU A 126 0.03 -14.25 7.80
CA LEU A 126 0.05 -12.91 7.21
C LEU A 126 1.36 -12.23 7.58
N HIS A 127 2.32 -12.24 6.65
CA HIS A 127 3.68 -11.79 6.92
C HIS A 127 3.79 -10.27 7.12
N SER A 128 4.96 -9.81 7.58
CA SER A 128 5.25 -8.42 7.87
C SER A 128 5.28 -7.55 6.60
N ARG A 129 5.27 -6.23 6.79
CA ARG A 129 5.40 -5.23 5.71
C ARG A 129 6.74 -5.25 4.98
N THR A 130 7.76 -5.91 5.55
CA THR A 130 9.13 -5.93 5.02
C THR A 130 9.48 -7.32 4.51
N GLY A 131 10.20 -7.40 3.39
CA GLY A 131 10.70 -8.67 2.88
C GLY A 131 9.71 -9.41 1.99
N ASN A 132 9.67 -10.73 2.12
CA ASN A 132 8.77 -11.66 1.45
C ASN A 132 8.69 -13.00 2.23
N LEU A 133 8.01 -14.00 1.70
CA LEU A 133 7.90 -15.33 2.34
C LEU A 133 9.24 -15.97 2.69
N GLY A 134 10.30 -15.74 1.90
CA GLY A 134 11.63 -16.30 2.18
C GLY A 134 12.20 -15.89 3.53
N ASP A 135 11.77 -14.72 4.05
CA ASP A 135 12.20 -14.19 5.34
C ASP A 135 11.39 -14.78 6.50
N THR A 136 10.31 -15.49 6.23
CA THR A 136 9.39 -16.03 7.24
C THR A 136 9.60 -17.50 7.55
N VAL A 137 10.54 -18.18 6.88
CA VAL A 137 10.74 -19.64 6.95
C VAL A 137 10.88 -20.14 8.39
N ASP A 138 11.59 -19.41 9.27
CA ASP A 138 11.78 -19.82 10.67
C ASP A 138 10.48 -19.71 11.48
N ALA A 139 9.62 -18.72 11.19
CA ALA A 139 8.30 -18.60 11.80
C ALA A 139 7.37 -19.73 11.33
N LEU A 140 7.38 -20.05 10.02
CA LEU A 140 6.61 -21.16 9.46
C LEU A 140 7.05 -22.51 10.05
N ALA A 141 8.36 -22.69 10.29
CA ALA A 141 8.90 -23.88 10.95
C ALA A 141 8.40 -23.99 12.38
N ALA A 142 8.37 -22.90 13.13
CA ALA A 142 7.86 -22.89 14.49
C ALA A 142 6.36 -23.26 14.52
N LEU A 143 5.54 -22.71 13.63
CA LEU A 143 4.12 -23.06 13.52
C LEU A 143 3.93 -24.53 13.14
N HIS A 144 4.66 -25.03 12.14
CA HIS A 144 4.60 -26.44 11.77
C HIS A 144 4.99 -27.36 12.95
N ASN A 145 5.99 -26.99 13.75
CA ASN A 145 6.41 -27.76 14.91
C ASN A 145 5.36 -27.79 16.03
N LEU A 146 4.42 -26.85 16.07
CA LEU A 146 3.23 -26.91 16.94
C LEU A 146 2.25 -27.98 16.47
N GLY A 147 2.38 -28.47 15.22
CA GLY A 147 1.50 -29.49 14.66
C GLY A 147 0.25 -28.95 13.99
N VAL A 148 0.25 -27.72 13.53
CA VAL A 148 -0.81 -27.11 12.73
C VAL A 148 -0.47 -27.14 11.23
N ASN A 149 -1.50 -27.11 10.38
CA ASN A 149 -1.30 -26.82 8.95
C ASN A 149 -1.04 -25.33 8.76
N VAL A 150 -0.22 -24.96 7.76
CA VAL A 150 0.08 -23.55 7.51
C VAL A 150 -0.12 -23.21 6.01
N LEU A 151 -0.89 -22.17 5.73
CA LEU A 151 -0.89 -21.49 4.44
C LEU A 151 -0.20 -20.15 4.62
N ALA A 152 0.90 -19.94 3.92
CA ALA A 152 1.57 -18.64 3.84
C ALA A 152 1.66 -18.21 2.38
N PHE A 153 1.49 -16.91 2.09
CA PHE A 153 1.52 -16.39 0.75
C PHE A 153 2.14 -14.99 0.71
N ASP A 154 2.72 -14.63 -0.44
CA ASP A 154 3.16 -13.27 -0.71
C ASP A 154 1.97 -12.42 -1.17
N TYR A 155 1.77 -11.25 -0.57
CA TYR A 155 0.81 -10.27 -1.08
C TYR A 155 1.20 -9.79 -2.48
N ARG A 156 0.26 -9.24 -3.25
CA ARG A 156 0.58 -8.57 -4.52
C ARG A 156 1.63 -7.48 -4.29
N GLY A 157 2.68 -7.52 -5.11
CA GLY A 157 3.84 -6.63 -4.99
C GLY A 157 5.00 -7.21 -4.18
N TYR A 158 4.81 -8.38 -3.52
CA TYR A 158 5.83 -9.09 -2.75
C TYR A 158 6.22 -10.39 -3.44
N GLY A 159 7.47 -10.81 -3.22
CA GLY A 159 8.00 -12.11 -3.62
C GLY A 159 7.69 -12.46 -5.07
N GLN A 160 7.02 -13.59 -5.26
CA GLN A 160 6.64 -14.12 -6.57
C GLN A 160 5.18 -13.85 -6.96
N SER A 161 4.41 -13.14 -6.13
CA SER A 161 3.04 -12.75 -6.44
C SER A 161 3.00 -11.67 -7.53
N GLN A 162 1.82 -11.43 -8.10
CA GLN A 162 1.62 -10.46 -9.17
C GLN A 162 2.16 -9.08 -8.76
N PHE A 163 2.94 -8.45 -9.64
CA PHE A 163 3.41 -7.09 -9.41
C PHE A 163 2.25 -6.11 -9.26
N ALA A 164 2.26 -5.38 -8.15
CA ALA A 164 1.35 -4.25 -7.88
C ALA A 164 1.98 -3.37 -6.79
N HIS A 165 1.59 -2.10 -6.71
CA HIS A 165 1.94 -1.32 -5.53
C HIS A 165 1.10 -1.81 -4.34
N PRO A 166 1.69 -2.16 -3.21
CA PRO A 166 0.96 -2.55 -2.02
C PRO A 166 -0.01 -1.45 -1.57
N SER A 167 -1.12 -1.85 -0.99
CA SER A 167 -2.06 -0.97 -0.29
C SER A 167 -2.90 -1.80 0.68
N GLU A 168 -3.43 -1.16 1.73
CA GLU A 168 -4.31 -1.80 2.72
C GLU A 168 -5.47 -2.54 2.05
N ALA A 169 -6.20 -1.89 1.14
CA ALA A 169 -7.32 -2.51 0.42
C ALA A 169 -6.89 -3.76 -0.39
N ARG A 170 -5.69 -3.75 -0.98
CA ARG A 170 -5.16 -4.93 -1.69
C ARG A 170 -4.76 -6.04 -0.74
N TRP A 171 -4.19 -5.72 0.40
CA TRP A 171 -3.83 -6.71 1.40
C TRP A 171 -5.06 -7.40 1.99
N ILE A 172 -6.14 -6.65 2.25
CA ILE A 172 -7.43 -7.21 2.68
C ILE A 172 -7.98 -8.15 1.59
N GLU A 173 -8.04 -7.70 0.33
CA GLU A 173 -8.51 -8.52 -0.78
C GLU A 173 -7.65 -9.78 -0.98
N ASP A 174 -6.32 -9.69 -0.83
CA ASP A 174 -5.41 -10.82 -0.95
C ASP A 174 -5.64 -11.84 0.18
N ALA A 175 -5.88 -11.38 1.40
CA ALA A 175 -6.22 -12.22 2.55
C ALA A 175 -7.59 -12.91 2.37
N ASP A 176 -8.60 -12.21 1.85
CA ASP A 176 -9.92 -12.79 1.53
C ASP A 176 -9.80 -13.89 0.45
N TRP A 177 -8.96 -13.70 -0.57
CA TRP A 177 -8.69 -14.75 -1.54
C TRP A 177 -7.98 -15.96 -0.93
N ALA A 178 -7.08 -15.74 0.02
CA ALA A 178 -6.42 -16.83 0.75
C ALA A 178 -7.43 -17.60 1.63
N LEU A 179 -8.33 -16.93 2.33
CA LEU A 179 -9.43 -17.56 3.07
C LEU A 179 -10.33 -18.35 2.14
N LYS A 180 -10.71 -17.79 0.98
CA LYS A 180 -11.49 -18.48 -0.03
C LYS A 180 -10.76 -19.71 -0.59
N TYR A 181 -9.44 -19.63 -0.78
CA TYR A 181 -8.63 -20.78 -1.21
C TYR A 181 -8.65 -21.89 -0.14
N LEU A 182 -8.51 -21.56 1.13
CA LEU A 182 -8.59 -22.54 2.21
C LEU A 182 -9.97 -23.19 2.28
N THR A 183 -11.05 -22.41 2.25
CA THR A 183 -12.41 -22.94 2.40
C THR A 183 -12.92 -23.66 1.17
N ALA A 184 -12.77 -23.06 -0.01
CA ALA A 184 -13.34 -23.60 -1.25
C ALA A 184 -12.45 -24.65 -1.94
N THR A 185 -11.12 -24.53 -1.85
CA THR A 185 -10.20 -25.43 -2.56
C THR A 185 -9.60 -26.50 -1.65
N ARG A 186 -9.21 -26.11 -0.43
CA ARG A 186 -8.64 -27.02 0.56
C ARG A 186 -9.69 -27.64 1.48
N HIS A 187 -10.95 -27.18 1.40
CA HIS A 187 -12.08 -27.65 2.20
C HIS A 187 -11.87 -27.56 3.71
N VAL A 188 -11.08 -26.56 4.14
CA VAL A 188 -10.85 -26.27 5.56
C VAL A 188 -12.09 -25.55 6.10
N PRO A 189 -12.74 -26.04 7.16
CA PRO A 189 -13.84 -25.31 7.80
C PRO A 189 -13.36 -23.96 8.34
N ALA A 190 -14.15 -22.90 8.18
CA ALA A 190 -13.78 -21.58 8.68
C ALA A 190 -13.47 -21.60 10.20
N GLY A 191 -14.25 -22.33 11.00
CA GLY A 191 -14.01 -22.52 12.42
C GLY A 191 -12.74 -23.31 12.78
N ALA A 192 -11.97 -23.80 11.81
CA ALA A 192 -10.65 -24.40 11.98
C ALA A 192 -9.51 -23.49 11.48
N ILE A 193 -9.82 -22.33 10.91
CA ILE A 193 -8.83 -21.40 10.40
C ILE A 193 -8.48 -20.36 11.49
N ILE A 194 -7.18 -20.20 11.71
CA ILE A 194 -6.59 -19.20 12.62
C ILE A 194 -5.83 -18.20 11.74
N LEU A 195 -6.11 -16.91 11.88
CA LEU A 195 -5.25 -15.88 11.29
C LEU A 195 -4.04 -15.67 12.20
N ASP A 196 -2.85 -15.65 11.64
CA ASP A 196 -1.63 -15.31 12.36
C ASP A 196 -0.89 -14.20 11.62
N GLY A 197 -0.89 -13.02 12.20
CA GLY A 197 -0.30 -11.84 11.57
C GLY A 197 0.88 -11.30 12.36
N ARG A 198 1.93 -10.88 11.63
CA ARG A 198 3.14 -10.30 12.19
C ARG A 198 3.37 -8.88 11.72
N ASP A 199 3.76 -7.95 12.64
CA ASP A 199 4.01 -6.53 12.37
C ASP A 199 2.76 -5.89 11.73
N LEU A 200 2.84 -5.30 10.53
CA LEU A 200 1.67 -4.78 9.81
C LEU A 200 0.69 -5.88 9.40
N GLY A 201 1.16 -7.13 9.20
CA GLY A 201 0.30 -8.29 8.99
C GLY A 201 -0.60 -8.58 10.19
N ALA A 202 -0.20 -8.23 11.41
CA ALA A 202 -1.05 -8.33 12.59
C ALA A 202 -2.18 -7.28 12.57
N ASN A 203 -1.90 -6.06 12.11
CA ASN A 203 -2.94 -5.05 11.92
C ASN A 203 -3.95 -5.49 10.84
N LEU A 204 -3.46 -6.07 9.73
CA LEU A 204 -4.32 -6.70 8.72
C LEU A 204 -5.16 -7.83 9.31
N ALA A 205 -4.54 -8.71 10.13
CA ALA A 205 -5.26 -9.84 10.76
C ALA A 205 -6.43 -9.37 11.64
N ILE A 206 -6.30 -8.24 12.33
CA ILE A 206 -7.42 -7.65 13.10
C ILE A 206 -8.58 -7.26 12.17
N GLU A 207 -8.30 -6.59 11.05
CA GLU A 207 -9.32 -6.14 10.10
C GLU A 207 -10.04 -7.32 9.45
N VAL A 208 -9.28 -8.31 8.98
CA VAL A 208 -9.84 -9.53 8.38
C VAL A 208 -10.63 -10.33 9.41
N ALA A 209 -10.11 -10.50 10.63
CA ALA A 209 -10.81 -11.21 11.71
C ALA A 209 -12.13 -10.54 12.12
N ALA A 210 -12.17 -9.21 12.12
CA ALA A 210 -13.40 -8.47 12.41
C ALA A 210 -14.48 -8.66 11.32
N ALA A 211 -14.07 -8.89 10.07
CA ALA A 211 -14.96 -9.19 8.95
C ALA A 211 -15.40 -10.66 8.91
N HIS A 212 -14.65 -11.57 9.53
CA HIS A 212 -14.87 -13.01 9.51
C HIS A 212 -15.03 -13.61 10.92
N PRO A 213 -16.16 -13.37 11.62
CA PRO A 213 -16.38 -13.85 12.98
C PRO A 213 -16.59 -15.36 13.10
N ASP A 214 -16.64 -16.08 12.00
CA ASP A 214 -16.73 -17.54 11.90
C ASP A 214 -15.39 -18.25 12.00
N LEU A 215 -14.26 -17.54 11.95
CA LEU A 215 -12.91 -18.08 12.12
C LEU A 215 -12.66 -18.59 13.55
N ALA A 216 -11.71 -19.52 13.71
CA ALA A 216 -11.34 -20.09 15.02
C ALA A 216 -10.80 -19.04 15.97
N GLY A 217 -9.90 -18.17 15.49
CA GLY A 217 -9.26 -17.15 16.29
C GLY A 217 -8.21 -16.38 15.52
N VAL A 218 -7.53 -15.47 16.21
CA VAL A 218 -6.47 -14.63 15.63
C VAL A 218 -5.27 -14.54 16.54
N VAL A 219 -4.07 -14.63 15.98
CA VAL A 219 -2.79 -14.42 16.66
C VAL A 219 -2.16 -13.15 16.11
N LEU A 220 -1.69 -12.29 17.00
CA LEU A 220 -1.17 -10.97 16.69
C LEU A 220 0.27 -10.85 17.21
N GLU A 221 1.23 -10.99 16.30
CA GLU A 221 2.66 -10.88 16.61
C GLU A 221 3.15 -9.44 16.46
N SER A 222 3.37 -8.75 17.56
CA SER A 222 3.90 -7.38 17.60
C SER A 222 3.16 -6.42 16.65
N PRO A 223 1.84 -6.27 16.78
CA PRO A 223 1.09 -5.33 15.97
C PRO A 223 1.63 -3.92 16.13
N LEU A 224 1.60 -3.13 15.06
CA LEU A 224 2.02 -1.74 15.09
C LEU A 224 0.98 -0.89 15.81
N GLU A 225 1.38 -0.08 16.79
CA GLU A 225 0.50 0.84 17.52
C GLU A 225 -0.12 1.89 16.59
N SER A 226 0.67 2.39 15.65
CA SER A 226 0.23 3.37 14.66
C SER A 226 1.01 3.16 13.35
N PRO A 227 0.49 2.34 12.44
CA PRO A 227 1.14 2.05 11.17
C PRO A 227 1.50 3.31 10.37
N VAL A 228 0.64 4.32 10.42
CA VAL A 228 0.81 5.59 9.69
C VAL A 228 1.91 6.51 10.24
N ASN A 229 2.41 6.27 11.46
CA ASN A 229 3.48 7.08 12.03
C ASN A 229 4.76 7.05 11.19
N ALA A 230 5.05 5.94 10.50
CA ALA A 230 6.17 5.86 9.58
C ALA A 230 6.05 6.91 8.45
N ILE A 231 4.82 7.20 8.00
CA ILE A 231 4.53 8.17 6.96
C ILE A 231 4.53 9.59 7.53
N PHE A 232 3.84 9.83 8.66
CA PHE A 232 3.70 11.18 9.22
C PHE A 232 4.99 11.72 9.85
N ASN A 233 5.90 10.86 10.26
CA ASN A 233 7.22 11.24 10.75
C ASN A 233 8.21 11.60 9.62
N ASP A 234 7.89 11.32 8.36
CA ASP A 234 8.70 11.74 7.23
C ASP A 234 8.70 13.27 7.12
N PRO A 235 9.87 13.93 6.96
CA PRO A 235 9.95 15.38 6.87
C PRO A 235 9.08 15.98 5.74
N ARG A 236 8.87 15.27 4.66
CA ARG A 236 8.04 15.69 3.53
C ARG A 236 6.56 15.80 3.91
N ALA A 237 6.09 15.00 4.86
CA ALA A 237 4.72 15.02 5.34
C ALA A 237 4.35 16.35 6.03
N ARG A 238 5.36 17.12 6.51
CA ARG A 238 5.14 18.44 7.13
C ARG A 238 4.84 19.55 6.13
N LEU A 239 5.20 19.37 4.87
CA LEU A 239 5.05 20.37 3.81
C LEU A 239 3.72 20.24 3.05
N ILE A 240 2.97 19.18 3.31
CA ILE A 240 1.76 18.80 2.57
C ILE A 240 0.66 18.36 3.52
N PRO A 241 -0.60 18.32 3.11
CA PRO A 241 -1.69 17.82 3.93
C PRO A 241 -1.69 16.26 3.95
N ALA A 242 -0.63 15.66 4.53
CA ALA A 242 -0.40 14.20 4.52
C ALA A 242 -1.61 13.44 5.07
N HIS A 243 -2.29 13.95 6.11
CA HIS A 243 -3.49 13.32 6.70
C HIS A 243 -4.66 13.16 5.71
N LEU A 244 -4.73 13.97 4.65
CA LEU A 244 -5.73 13.88 3.60
C LEU A 244 -5.28 12.96 2.45
N LEU A 245 -3.97 12.83 2.25
CA LEU A 245 -3.39 12.11 1.13
C LEU A 245 -3.12 10.63 1.42
N VAL A 246 -2.86 10.28 2.68
CA VAL A 246 -2.60 8.90 3.11
C VAL A 246 -3.92 8.16 3.27
N ARG A 247 -4.06 7.04 2.56
CA ARG A 247 -5.26 6.19 2.57
C ARG A 247 -5.10 4.96 3.46
N ASP A 248 -3.91 4.38 3.49
CA ASP A 248 -3.60 3.16 4.22
C ASP A 248 -3.38 3.51 5.69
N ARG A 249 -4.33 3.18 6.54
CA ARG A 249 -4.33 3.56 7.95
C ARG A 249 -4.27 2.39 8.91
N PHE A 250 -4.78 1.22 8.49
CA PHE A 250 -4.89 0.03 9.34
C PHE A 250 -5.51 0.36 10.71
N ASN A 251 -6.62 1.06 10.67
CA ASN A 251 -7.33 1.56 11.85
C ASN A 251 -8.39 0.55 12.35
N ALA A 252 -8.08 -0.72 12.36
CA ALA A 252 -9.01 -1.77 12.79
C ALA A 252 -9.59 -1.51 14.20
N ASP A 253 -8.80 -0.90 15.06
CA ASP A 253 -9.22 -0.49 16.41
C ASP A 253 -10.23 0.67 16.41
N GLN A 254 -10.30 1.46 15.33
CA GLN A 254 -11.20 2.62 15.16
C GLN A 254 -12.39 2.31 14.26
N ALA A 255 -12.36 1.23 13.48
CA ALA A 255 -13.37 0.92 12.47
C ALA A 255 -14.75 0.50 13.04
N GLY A 256 -14.90 0.44 14.34
CA GLY A 256 -16.18 0.15 15.01
C GLY A 256 -16.62 -1.32 14.93
N ASN A 257 -15.90 -2.19 14.25
CA ASN A 257 -16.15 -3.61 14.21
C ASN A 257 -15.43 -4.29 15.37
N PRO A 258 -16.13 -4.75 16.42
CA PRO A 258 -15.48 -5.44 17.53
C PRO A 258 -14.90 -6.77 17.05
N LEU A 259 -13.68 -7.07 17.47
CA LEU A 259 -13.12 -8.41 17.31
C LEU A 259 -13.92 -9.37 18.21
N LEU A 260 -14.68 -10.28 17.58
CA LEU A 260 -15.61 -11.19 18.28
C LEU A 260 -15.03 -12.61 18.47
N ILE A 261 -13.86 -12.89 17.93
CA ILE A 261 -13.19 -14.19 18.02
C ILE A 261 -12.06 -14.16 19.03
N PRO A 262 -11.66 -15.34 19.59
CA PRO A 262 -10.53 -15.44 20.51
C PRO A 262 -9.25 -14.86 19.92
N SER A 263 -8.46 -14.15 20.74
CA SER A 263 -7.23 -13.52 20.28
C SER A 263 -6.05 -13.81 21.21
N LEU A 264 -4.88 -14.13 20.61
CA LEU A 264 -3.59 -14.23 21.28
C LEU A 264 -2.70 -13.06 20.84
N TRP A 265 -2.20 -12.30 21.80
CA TRP A 265 -1.33 -11.16 21.58
C TRP A 265 0.08 -11.52 22.05
N LEU A 266 1.01 -11.61 21.12
CA LEU A 266 2.43 -11.90 21.36
C LEU A 266 3.21 -10.61 21.11
N VAL A 267 3.60 -9.92 22.15
CA VAL A 267 4.18 -8.58 22.07
C VAL A 267 5.59 -8.58 22.59
N ALA A 268 6.50 -7.91 21.90
CA ALA A 268 7.87 -7.78 22.36
C ALA A 268 7.93 -6.97 23.65
N GLU A 269 8.70 -7.45 24.65
CA GLU A 269 8.97 -6.68 25.85
C GLU A 269 9.63 -5.34 25.47
N PRO A 270 9.18 -4.20 26.05
CA PRO A 270 9.79 -2.92 25.79
C PRO A 270 11.24 -2.92 26.29
N GLU A 271 12.13 -2.32 25.51
CA GLU A 271 13.51 -2.07 25.99
C GLU A 271 13.45 -1.17 27.21
N SER A 272 14.14 -1.59 28.29
CA SER A 272 14.16 -0.88 29.59
C SER A 272 14.69 0.56 29.54
N SER A 273 15.24 1.00 28.39
CA SER A 273 15.74 2.36 28.13
C SER A 273 14.68 3.33 27.58
N LYS A 274 13.51 2.84 27.17
CA LYS A 274 12.43 3.71 26.69
C LYS A 274 11.55 4.14 27.88
N PRO A 275 11.06 5.39 27.93
CA PRO A 275 10.15 5.83 28.98
C PRO A 275 8.97 4.87 29.04
N ALA A 276 8.60 4.51 30.27
CA ALA A 276 7.57 3.54 30.57
C ALA A 276 6.35 3.73 29.64
N PHE A 277 5.89 2.63 29.09
CA PHE A 277 4.66 2.54 28.32
C PHE A 277 3.57 3.41 28.94
N GLN A 278 2.98 4.30 28.15
CA GLN A 278 1.82 5.09 28.59
C GLN A 278 0.57 4.20 28.81
N SER A 279 0.58 2.99 28.27
CA SER A 279 -0.46 1.97 28.46
C SER A 279 0.18 0.62 28.78
N PRO A 280 -0.33 -0.15 29.76
CA PRO A 280 0.12 -1.51 30.05
C PRO A 280 -0.28 -2.52 28.94
N HIS A 281 -1.08 -2.13 27.99
CA HIS A 281 -1.58 -2.98 26.90
C HIS A 281 -1.30 -2.39 25.53
N PRO A 282 -1.15 -3.23 24.49
CA PRO A 282 -1.06 -2.78 23.10
C PRO A 282 -2.31 -2.00 22.67
N ALA A 283 -2.17 -1.14 21.67
CA ALA A 283 -3.29 -0.42 21.11
C ALA A 283 -4.43 -1.35 20.67
N GLY A 284 -5.65 -1.02 21.03
CA GLY A 284 -6.85 -1.82 20.70
C GLY A 284 -7.14 -2.98 21.66
N TYR A 285 -6.16 -3.48 22.44
CA TYR A 285 -6.34 -4.65 23.30
C TYR A 285 -7.50 -4.50 24.28
N ASP A 286 -7.62 -3.35 24.95
CA ASP A 286 -8.64 -3.13 25.98
C ASP A 286 -10.06 -3.05 25.41
N ARG A 287 -10.22 -2.77 24.12
CA ARG A 287 -11.53 -2.69 23.45
C ARG A 287 -12.09 -4.05 23.06
N ILE A 288 -11.26 -5.09 23.03
CA ILE A 288 -11.69 -6.44 22.69
C ILE A 288 -12.44 -7.04 23.86
N THR A 289 -13.67 -7.45 23.62
CA THR A 289 -14.56 -8.11 24.61
C THR A 289 -14.51 -9.63 24.53
N ALA A 290 -14.08 -10.19 23.40
CA ALA A 290 -13.88 -11.61 23.23
C ALA A 290 -12.73 -12.15 24.13
N GLN A 291 -12.63 -13.48 24.27
CA GLN A 291 -11.52 -14.12 24.96
C GLN A 291 -10.20 -13.62 24.38
N LYS A 292 -9.30 -13.18 25.25
CA LYS A 292 -7.98 -12.65 24.84
C LYS A 292 -6.90 -13.05 25.82
N MET A 293 -5.72 -13.35 25.28
CA MET A 293 -4.51 -13.66 26.01
C MET A 293 -3.40 -12.72 25.56
N LEU A 294 -2.67 -12.11 26.50
CA LEU A 294 -1.51 -11.25 26.21
C LEU A 294 -0.26 -11.89 26.83
N VAL A 295 0.77 -12.04 26.01
CA VAL A 295 2.07 -12.58 26.44
C VAL A 295 3.17 -11.65 25.96
N TRP A 296 4.01 -11.22 26.90
CA TRP A 296 5.21 -10.45 26.60
C TRP A 296 6.37 -11.41 26.32
N LEU A 297 7.00 -11.22 25.16
CA LEU A 297 8.12 -12.04 24.72
C LEU A 297 9.40 -11.22 24.66
N LYS A 298 10.50 -11.80 25.08
CA LYS A 298 11.81 -11.19 24.84
C LYS A 298 12.10 -11.12 23.34
N PRO A 299 12.65 -9.99 22.84
CA PRO A 299 13.05 -9.89 21.45
C PRO A 299 13.96 -11.07 21.07
N SER A 300 13.58 -11.79 20.01
CA SER A 300 14.33 -12.93 19.48
C SER A 300 14.28 -12.92 17.95
N PRO A 301 15.38 -13.28 17.27
CA PRO A 301 15.40 -13.37 15.82
C PRO A 301 14.53 -14.52 15.26
N ALA A 302 14.25 -15.53 16.08
CA ALA A 302 13.39 -16.67 15.75
C ALA A 302 12.39 -16.93 16.88
N PRO A 303 11.24 -17.58 16.57
CA PRO A 303 10.29 -18.00 17.60
C PRO A 303 10.97 -18.85 18.68
N SER A 304 10.66 -18.56 19.92
CA SER A 304 11.28 -19.14 21.12
C SER A 304 10.35 -20.14 21.80
N GLN A 305 10.87 -20.89 22.77
CA GLN A 305 10.05 -21.79 23.58
C GLN A 305 8.86 -21.08 24.28
N PRO A 306 9.00 -19.85 24.85
CA PRO A 306 7.87 -19.12 25.38
C PRO A 306 6.80 -18.76 24.33
N PHE A 307 7.17 -18.58 23.05
CA PHE A 307 6.22 -18.45 21.94
C PHE A 307 5.40 -19.73 21.78
N ALA A 308 6.08 -20.88 21.68
CA ALA A 308 5.43 -22.17 21.52
C ALA A 308 4.50 -22.49 22.70
N ASP A 309 4.95 -22.26 23.94
CA ASP A 309 4.16 -22.51 25.14
C ASP A 309 2.91 -21.61 25.24
N ALA A 310 3.01 -20.34 24.82
CA ALA A 310 1.89 -19.44 24.78
C ALA A 310 0.87 -19.85 23.71
N TYR A 311 1.38 -20.23 22.54
CA TYR A 311 0.55 -20.61 21.40
C TYR A 311 -0.22 -21.92 21.70
N THR A 312 0.45 -22.95 22.19
CA THR A 312 -0.19 -24.23 22.56
C THR A 312 -1.22 -24.07 23.65
N ARG A 313 -0.92 -23.33 24.73
CA ARG A 313 -1.91 -23.01 25.78
C ARG A 313 -3.14 -22.35 25.23
N TRP A 314 -2.97 -21.37 24.33
CA TRP A 314 -4.09 -20.68 23.71
C TRP A 314 -4.89 -21.61 22.78
N LEU A 315 -4.22 -22.51 22.01
CA LEU A 315 -4.90 -23.50 21.17
C LEU A 315 -5.76 -24.48 22.00
N ASP A 316 -5.29 -24.85 23.19
CA ASP A 316 -6.04 -25.73 24.11
C ASP A 316 -7.29 -25.03 24.66
N ASP A 317 -7.21 -23.71 24.84
CA ASP A 317 -8.32 -22.89 25.35
C ASP A 317 -9.34 -22.51 24.27
N LEU A 318 -9.07 -22.79 22.97
CA LEU A 318 -10.01 -22.45 21.90
C LEU A 318 -11.31 -23.27 22.00
N PRO A 319 -12.47 -22.60 21.93
CA PRO A 319 -13.76 -23.28 21.98
C PRO A 319 -13.89 -24.24 20.78
N THR A 320 -14.32 -25.48 21.06
CA THR A 320 -14.72 -26.43 20.02
C THR A 320 -16.00 -25.92 19.36
N ARG A 321 -15.89 -25.48 18.10
CA ARG A 321 -17.07 -25.02 17.34
C ARG A 321 -17.75 -26.22 16.68
N PRO A 322 -19.10 -26.28 16.62
CA PRO A 322 -19.81 -27.31 15.89
C PRO A 322 -19.39 -27.30 14.41
N GLY A 323 -18.96 -28.45 13.90
CA GLY A 323 -18.51 -28.60 12.50
C GLY A 323 -16.99 -28.68 12.30
N THR A 324 -16.18 -28.63 13.35
CA THR A 324 -14.79 -29.09 13.34
C THR A 324 -14.76 -30.60 13.60
N PRO A 325 -14.22 -31.41 12.67
CA PRO A 325 -14.07 -32.85 12.88
C PRO A 325 -13.12 -33.19 14.01
#